data_a5c7725fe749b50671523f8c6fc85bf7
#
_entry.id   a5c7725fe749b50671523f8c6fc85bf7
#
_cell.length_a   1.000
_cell.length_b   1.000
_cell.length_c   1.000
_cell.angle_alpha   90.00
_cell.angle_beta   90.00
_cell.angle_gamma   90.00
#
_symmetry.space_group_name_H-M   'P 1'
#
loop_
_entity.id
_entity.type
_entity.pdbx_description
1 polymer ?
#
loop_
_entity_poly.entity_id
_entity_poly.type
_entity_poly.pdbx_seq_one_letter_code
_entity_poly.pdbx_strand_id
1 'polypeptide(L)'
;MLEFKESPEPDEFAREKGRKLFAGNVDFLKGVVDMNGLPPADRLEVCFAGRSNVGKSSLINAVTGRKSIARASNTPGRTQEINFFKTEDHHYLVDLPGYGFANAPIDVVKKWQQLLTSYLSGRSSLRRAFVLIDIRHGIKKIDEEIMDLL
;
A
#
# COMPACT_ATOMS: atom_id res chain seq x y z
N MET A 1 -9.76 -15.48 16.31
CA MET A 1 -10.62 -14.99 15.19
C MET A 1 -10.60 -13.48 15.22
N LEU A 2 -10.09 -12.86 14.17
CA LEU A 2 -10.12 -11.39 14.06
C LEU A 2 -11.58 -10.95 13.88
N GLU A 3 -12.10 -10.22 14.84
CA GLU A 3 -13.41 -9.62 14.76
C GLU A 3 -13.28 -8.33 13.95
N PHE A 4 -13.69 -8.35 12.69
CA PHE A 4 -13.72 -7.16 11.86
C PHE A 4 -14.93 -6.31 12.24
N LYS A 5 -14.69 -5.14 12.83
CA LYS A 5 -15.74 -4.16 13.01
C LYS A 5 -15.95 -3.41 11.70
N GLU A 6 -17.16 -3.44 11.19
CA GLU A 6 -17.53 -2.56 10.08
C GLU A 6 -17.40 -1.11 10.54
N SER A 7 -16.69 -0.31 9.74
CA SER A 7 -16.67 1.13 9.96
C SER A 7 -18.07 1.70 9.68
N PRO A 8 -18.55 2.65 10.48
CA PRO A 8 -19.80 3.33 10.16
C PRO A 8 -19.70 4.01 8.80
N GLU A 9 -20.80 4.06 8.07
CA GLU A 9 -20.82 4.80 6.81
C GLU A 9 -20.43 6.27 7.07
N PRO A 10 -19.54 6.84 6.23
CA PRO A 10 -19.16 8.23 6.38
C PRO A 10 -20.36 9.13 6.07
N ASP A 11 -20.53 10.17 6.86
CA ASP A 11 -21.51 11.22 6.57
C ASP A 11 -21.10 12.02 5.31
N GLU A 12 -21.99 12.89 4.86
CA GLU A 12 -21.77 13.69 3.66
C GLU A 12 -20.56 14.61 3.78
N PHE A 13 -20.29 15.16 4.96
CA PHE A 13 -19.12 15.99 5.23
C PHE A 13 -17.82 15.19 5.09
N ALA A 14 -17.74 13.99 5.65
CA ALA A 14 -16.59 13.11 5.55
C ALA A 14 -16.35 12.64 4.10
N ARG A 15 -17.43 12.34 3.36
CA ARG A 15 -17.35 11.99 1.92
C ARG A 15 -16.79 13.13 1.09
N GLU A 16 -17.28 14.36 1.29
CA GLU A 16 -16.82 15.53 0.55
C GLU A 16 -15.36 15.89 0.91
N LYS A 17 -14.99 15.77 2.19
CA LYS A 17 -13.60 15.95 2.62
C LYS A 17 -12.67 14.93 1.95
N GLY A 18 -13.07 13.66 1.91
CA GLY A 18 -12.31 12.61 1.21
C GLY A 18 -12.18 12.88 -0.28
N ARG A 19 -13.28 13.30 -0.93
CA ARG A 19 -13.25 13.67 -2.36
C ARG A 19 -12.27 14.82 -2.63
N LYS A 20 -12.27 15.85 -1.80
CA LYS A 20 -11.35 16.99 -1.92
C LYS A 20 -9.90 16.60 -1.73
N LEU A 21 -9.61 15.70 -0.78
CA LEU A 21 -8.25 15.21 -0.51
C LEU A 21 -7.60 14.61 -1.77
N PHE A 22 -8.36 13.89 -2.57
CA PHE A 22 -7.88 13.23 -3.79
C PHE A 22 -8.13 14.00 -5.08
N ALA A 23 -8.90 15.11 -5.02
CA ALA A 23 -9.13 15.98 -6.17
C ALA A 23 -7.90 16.85 -6.52
N GLY A 24 -7.01 17.07 -5.55
CA GLY A 24 -5.76 17.79 -5.75
C GLY A 24 -4.69 16.99 -6.48
N ASN A 25 -3.50 17.55 -6.62
CA ASN A 25 -2.40 16.88 -7.27
C ASN A 25 -1.89 15.71 -6.42
N VAL A 26 -1.72 14.58 -7.09
CA VAL A 26 -1.04 13.40 -6.54
C VAL A 26 0.09 13.06 -7.49
N ASP A 27 1.32 13.17 -7.00
CA ASP A 27 2.52 12.99 -7.81
C ASP A 27 3.37 11.85 -7.27
N PHE A 28 3.96 11.08 -8.18
CA PHE A 28 4.96 10.08 -7.81
C PHE A 28 6.20 10.76 -7.24
N LEU A 29 6.59 10.39 -6.05
CA LEU A 29 7.77 10.92 -5.39
C LEU A 29 9.00 10.06 -5.67
N LYS A 30 8.95 8.79 -5.27
CA LYS A 30 10.07 7.85 -5.44
C LYS A 30 9.67 6.41 -5.14
N GLY A 31 10.43 5.48 -5.70
CA GLY A 31 10.46 4.08 -5.30
C GLY A 31 11.59 3.81 -4.31
N VAL A 32 11.35 2.95 -3.35
CA VAL A 32 12.28 2.64 -2.25
C VAL A 32 12.49 1.15 -2.17
N VAL A 33 13.75 0.72 -2.18
CA VAL A 33 14.16 -0.69 -2.12
C VAL A 33 14.75 -1.11 -0.77
N ASP A 34 15.06 -0.15 0.09
CA ASP A 34 15.58 -0.36 1.44
C ASP A 34 15.12 0.76 2.39
N MET A 35 15.24 0.54 3.69
CA MET A 35 14.77 1.50 4.70
C MET A 35 15.51 2.83 4.69
N ASN A 36 16.76 2.89 4.19
CA ASN A 36 17.53 4.13 4.13
C ASN A 36 17.02 5.07 3.04
N GLY A 37 16.35 4.52 2.03
CA GLY A 37 15.76 5.28 0.95
C GLY A 37 14.41 5.93 1.28
N LEU A 38 13.83 5.68 2.46
CA LEU A 38 12.54 6.24 2.85
C LEU A 38 12.56 7.78 2.87
N PRO A 39 11.49 8.45 2.44
CA PRO A 39 11.37 9.89 2.61
C PRO A 39 11.26 10.25 4.09
N PRO A 40 11.50 11.53 4.47
CA PRO A 40 11.29 11.99 5.85
C PRO A 40 9.91 11.61 6.37
N ALA A 41 9.81 11.25 7.66
CA ALA A 41 8.55 10.91 8.31
C ALA A 41 7.77 12.16 8.76
N ASP A 42 7.67 13.14 7.88
CA ASP A 42 7.09 14.48 8.10
C ASP A 42 5.64 14.60 7.58
N ARG A 43 5.13 13.53 6.97
CA ARG A 43 3.77 13.46 6.42
C ARG A 43 3.06 12.22 6.92
N LEU A 44 1.74 12.31 7.10
CA LEU A 44 0.93 11.14 7.41
C LEU A 44 0.94 10.17 6.25
N GLU A 45 1.11 8.89 6.53
CA GLU A 45 1.18 7.84 5.53
C GLU A 45 -0.02 6.91 5.62
N VAL A 46 -0.56 6.60 4.47
CA VAL A 46 -1.58 5.57 4.26
C VAL A 46 -1.03 4.59 3.24
N CYS A 47 -0.90 3.33 3.60
CA CYS A 47 -0.35 2.33 2.70
C CYS A 47 -1.41 1.35 2.19
N PHE A 48 -1.12 0.78 1.03
CA PHE A 48 -1.90 -0.25 0.37
C PHE A 48 -1.05 -1.51 0.26
N ALA A 49 -1.54 -2.58 0.84
CA ALA A 49 -0.93 -3.90 0.82
C ALA A 49 -1.85 -4.90 0.13
N GLY A 50 -1.32 -5.94 -0.42
CA GLY A 50 -2.11 -6.98 -1.03
C GLY A 50 -1.26 -7.94 -1.85
N ARG A 51 -1.82 -9.11 -2.12
CA ARG A 51 -1.16 -10.08 -2.97
C ARG A 51 -0.99 -9.54 -4.39
N SER A 52 -0.01 -10.08 -5.10
CA SER A 52 0.17 -9.77 -6.52
C SER A 52 -1.14 -9.96 -7.29
N ASN A 53 -1.45 -9.01 -8.17
CA ASN A 53 -2.65 -9.00 -9.01
C ASN A 53 -4.01 -8.91 -8.27
N VAL A 54 -4.03 -8.49 -7.02
CA VAL A 54 -5.28 -8.29 -6.26
C VAL A 54 -6.09 -7.07 -6.72
N GLY A 55 -5.49 -6.18 -7.51
CA GLY A 55 -6.11 -4.92 -7.96
C GLY A 55 -5.65 -3.67 -7.21
N LYS A 56 -4.56 -3.76 -6.45
CA LYS A 56 -4.02 -2.67 -5.64
C LYS A 56 -3.71 -1.41 -6.45
N SER A 57 -2.97 -1.54 -7.55
CA SER A 57 -2.65 -0.41 -8.45
C SER A 57 -3.89 0.17 -9.10
N SER A 58 -4.86 -0.67 -9.47
CA SER A 58 -6.15 -0.22 -10.01
C SER A 58 -6.94 0.60 -9.00
N LEU A 59 -6.94 0.19 -7.73
CA LEU A 59 -7.57 0.94 -6.65
C LEU A 59 -6.91 2.29 -6.44
N ILE A 60 -5.58 2.34 -6.37
CA ILE A 60 -4.83 3.59 -6.19
C ILE A 60 -5.10 4.55 -7.34
N ASN A 61 -5.09 4.07 -8.59
CA ASN A 61 -5.41 4.88 -9.76
C ASN A 61 -6.84 5.42 -9.71
N ALA A 62 -7.81 4.60 -9.32
CA ALA A 62 -9.20 5.00 -9.21
C ALA A 62 -9.42 6.06 -8.12
N VAL A 63 -8.86 5.85 -6.92
CA VAL A 63 -8.98 6.78 -5.79
C VAL A 63 -8.34 8.12 -6.10
N THR A 64 -7.21 8.14 -6.79
CA THR A 64 -6.50 9.38 -7.17
C THR A 64 -7.06 10.04 -8.43
N GLY A 65 -8.01 9.40 -9.12
CA GLY A 65 -8.53 9.89 -10.41
C GLY A 65 -7.48 9.91 -11.52
N ARG A 66 -6.41 9.13 -11.39
CA ARG A 66 -5.29 9.06 -12.35
C ARG A 66 -5.32 7.74 -13.10
N LYS A 67 -5.04 7.77 -14.41
CA LYS A 67 -5.08 6.56 -15.25
C LYS A 67 -3.91 5.60 -15.02
N SER A 68 -2.77 6.08 -14.53
CA SER A 68 -1.55 5.26 -14.45
C SER A 68 -0.50 5.80 -13.47
N ILE A 69 -0.92 6.38 -12.34
CA ILE A 69 0.03 6.84 -11.33
C ILE A 69 0.72 5.66 -10.65
N ALA A 70 -0.05 4.62 -10.33
CA ALA A 70 0.47 3.35 -9.86
C ALA A 70 0.57 2.37 -11.02
N ARG A 71 1.76 1.81 -11.23
CA ARG A 71 2.01 0.84 -12.29
C ARG A 71 1.91 -0.57 -11.74
N ALA A 72 1.08 -1.40 -12.35
CA ALA A 72 1.10 -2.82 -12.10
C ALA A 72 2.43 -3.39 -12.62
N SER A 73 3.30 -3.81 -11.71
CA SER A 73 4.48 -4.58 -12.08
C SER A 73 4.07 -6.04 -12.22
N ASN A 74 3.84 -6.49 -13.44
CA ASN A 74 3.49 -7.87 -13.75
C ASN A 74 4.72 -8.74 -14.07
N THR A 75 5.93 -8.23 -13.86
CA THR A 75 7.15 -8.96 -14.22
C THR A 75 7.69 -9.67 -12.99
N PRO A 76 7.61 -11.03 -12.93
CA PRO A 76 8.26 -11.81 -11.88
C PRO A 76 9.76 -11.52 -11.86
N GLY A 77 10.35 -11.36 -10.67
CA GLY A 77 11.80 -11.19 -10.51
C GLY A 77 12.33 -9.75 -10.60
N ARG A 78 11.47 -8.74 -10.82
CA ARG A 78 11.89 -7.34 -10.65
C ARG A 78 12.04 -7.00 -9.17
N THR A 79 13.00 -6.13 -8.87
CA THR A 79 13.13 -5.52 -7.54
C THR A 79 11.81 -4.90 -7.14
N GLN A 80 11.25 -5.37 -6.05
CA GLN A 80 10.00 -4.86 -5.52
C GLN A 80 10.30 -3.57 -4.74
N GLU A 81 9.59 -2.50 -5.08
CA GLU A 81 9.76 -1.18 -4.49
C GLU A 81 8.54 -0.78 -3.67
N ILE A 82 8.77 -0.06 -2.58
CA ILE A 82 7.72 0.73 -1.92
C ILE A 82 7.61 2.04 -2.67
N ASN A 83 6.47 2.30 -3.29
CA ASN A 83 6.25 3.50 -4.08
C ASN A 83 5.51 4.56 -3.27
N PHE A 84 6.12 5.74 -3.17
CA PHE A 84 5.56 6.90 -2.48
C PHE A 84 4.94 7.87 -3.46
N PHE A 85 3.70 8.26 -3.20
CA PHE A 85 2.97 9.31 -3.91
C PHE A 85 2.65 10.43 -2.93
N LYS A 86 2.99 11.65 -3.32
CA LYS A 86 2.77 12.86 -2.53
C LYS A 86 1.44 13.51 -2.91
N THR A 87 0.61 13.79 -1.92
CA THR A 87 -0.60 14.62 -2.09
C THR A 87 -0.34 16.07 -1.73
N GLU A 88 -1.19 17.00 -2.19
CA GLU A 88 -1.11 18.42 -1.79
C GLU A 88 -1.29 18.61 -0.28
N ASP A 89 -2.16 17.84 0.36
CA ASP A 89 -2.54 17.97 1.77
C ASP A 89 -1.57 17.31 2.76
N HIS A 90 -0.28 17.28 2.46
CA HIS A 90 0.75 16.75 3.36
C HIS A 90 0.58 15.27 3.75
N HIS A 91 0.02 14.45 2.86
CA HIS A 91 -0.04 13.00 3.02
C HIS A 91 0.86 12.29 2.01
N TYR A 92 1.26 11.06 2.36
CA TYR A 92 1.77 10.11 1.41
C TYR A 92 0.77 8.97 1.23
N LEU A 93 0.49 8.64 -0.02
CA LEU A 93 -0.05 7.33 -0.38
C LEU A 93 1.13 6.41 -0.68
N VAL A 94 1.11 5.23 -0.10
CA VAL A 94 2.24 4.30 -0.20
C VAL A 94 1.76 2.99 -0.78
N ASP A 95 2.27 2.68 -1.96
CA ASP A 95 2.00 1.41 -2.64
C ASP A 95 3.08 0.41 -2.27
N LEU A 96 2.70 -0.59 -1.48
CA LEU A 96 3.61 -1.65 -1.06
C LEU A 96 3.79 -2.69 -2.17
N PRO A 97 4.94 -3.38 -2.25
CA PRO A 97 5.12 -4.47 -3.18
C PRO A 97 4.04 -5.53 -3.02
N GLY A 98 3.50 -6.04 -4.12
CA GLY A 98 2.60 -7.20 -4.07
C GLY A 98 3.33 -8.43 -3.55
N TYR A 99 2.71 -9.16 -2.64
CA TYR A 99 3.29 -10.37 -2.06
C TYR A 99 2.65 -11.65 -2.64
N GLY A 100 3.20 -12.82 -2.30
CA GLY A 100 2.67 -14.12 -2.72
C GLY A 100 3.05 -14.53 -4.14
N PHE A 101 4.18 -14.06 -4.67
CA PHE A 101 4.73 -14.53 -5.95
C PHE A 101 5.26 -15.97 -5.84
N ALA A 102 4.70 -16.89 -6.63
CA ALA A 102 5.12 -18.29 -6.64
C ALA A 102 6.51 -18.52 -7.27
N ASN A 103 6.99 -17.62 -8.13
CA ASN A 103 8.17 -17.83 -8.99
C ASN A 103 9.29 -16.80 -8.78
N ALA A 104 9.28 -16.04 -7.70
CA ALA A 104 10.37 -15.11 -7.40
C ALA A 104 11.56 -15.86 -6.77
N PRO A 105 12.81 -15.45 -7.06
CA PRO A 105 13.99 -15.99 -6.40
C PRO A 105 13.90 -15.78 -4.87
N ILE A 106 14.36 -16.77 -4.11
CA ILE A 106 14.26 -16.77 -2.63
C ILE A 106 14.91 -15.53 -2.02
N ASP A 107 16.05 -15.10 -2.56
CA ASP A 107 16.77 -13.91 -2.07
C ASP A 107 15.99 -12.62 -2.27
N VAL A 108 15.29 -12.51 -3.40
CA VAL A 108 14.41 -11.37 -3.69
C VAL A 108 13.23 -11.36 -2.73
N VAL A 109 12.60 -12.51 -2.50
CA VAL A 109 11.48 -12.66 -1.56
C VAL A 109 11.91 -12.25 -0.14
N LYS A 110 13.07 -12.72 0.34
CA LYS A 110 13.56 -12.36 1.68
C LYS A 110 13.79 -10.86 1.84
N LYS A 111 14.40 -10.22 0.84
CA LYS A 111 14.69 -8.78 0.87
C LYS A 111 13.40 -7.94 0.97
N TRP A 112 12.41 -8.22 0.15
CA TRP A 112 11.17 -7.45 0.19
C TRP A 112 10.31 -7.79 1.41
N GLN A 113 10.37 -9.02 1.94
CA GLN A 113 9.73 -9.36 3.21
C GLN A 113 10.33 -8.54 4.37
N GLN A 114 11.66 -8.44 4.43
CA GLN A 114 12.33 -7.61 5.42
C GLN A 114 11.95 -6.13 5.29
N LEU A 115 11.90 -5.62 4.07
CA LEU A 115 11.50 -4.24 3.80
C LEU A 115 10.06 -3.98 4.25
N LEU A 116 9.12 -4.87 3.90
CA LEU A 116 7.72 -4.79 4.32
C LEU A 116 7.58 -4.84 5.84
N THR A 117 8.21 -5.82 6.48
CA THR A 117 8.16 -5.98 7.93
C THR A 117 8.70 -4.74 8.62
N SER A 118 9.85 -4.24 8.22
CA SER A 118 10.47 -3.05 8.81
C SER A 118 9.62 -1.80 8.59
N TYR A 119 9.01 -1.65 7.42
CA TYR A 119 8.12 -0.53 7.13
C TYR A 119 6.83 -0.60 7.96
N LEU A 120 6.13 -1.73 7.95
CA LEU A 120 4.84 -1.87 8.64
C LEU A 120 4.95 -1.79 10.16
N SER A 121 6.01 -2.38 10.74
CA SER A 121 6.20 -2.39 12.20
C SER A 121 6.94 -1.17 12.75
N GLY A 122 7.72 -0.47 11.93
CA GLY A 122 8.64 0.56 12.41
C GLY A 122 8.40 1.98 11.88
N ARG A 123 7.54 2.16 10.90
CA ARG A 123 7.34 3.48 10.28
C ARG A 123 6.44 4.38 11.13
N SER A 124 7.02 5.38 11.79
CA SER A 124 6.32 6.25 12.75
C SER A 124 5.22 7.13 12.13
N SER A 125 5.33 7.47 10.85
CA SER A 125 4.35 8.27 10.09
C SER A 125 3.20 7.45 9.52
N LEU A 126 3.29 6.12 9.52
CA LEU A 126 2.21 5.25 9.06
C LEU A 126 1.02 5.33 10.01
N ARG A 127 -0.15 5.66 9.48
CA ARG A 127 -1.40 5.81 10.24
C ARG A 127 -2.46 4.80 9.89
N ARG A 128 -2.45 4.30 8.65
CA ARG A 128 -3.42 3.32 8.19
C ARG A 128 -2.85 2.44 7.10
N ALA A 129 -3.19 1.17 7.18
CA ALA A 129 -2.92 0.21 6.12
C ALA A 129 -4.24 -0.35 5.58
N PHE A 130 -4.39 -0.36 4.27
CA PHE A 130 -5.46 -1.06 3.57
C PHE A 130 -4.90 -2.36 3.01
N VAL A 131 -5.37 -3.47 3.53
CA VAL A 131 -4.99 -4.81 3.05
C VAL A 131 -6.08 -5.30 2.09
N LEU A 132 -5.73 -5.43 0.82
CA LEU A 132 -6.65 -5.87 -0.21
C LEU A 132 -6.66 -7.39 -0.30
N ILE A 133 -7.85 -7.96 -0.16
CA ILE A 133 -8.07 -9.41 -0.23
C ILE A 133 -8.91 -9.73 -1.47
N ASP A 134 -8.48 -10.71 -2.24
CA ASP A 134 -9.29 -11.25 -3.33
C ASP A 134 -10.39 -12.15 -2.77
N ILE A 135 -11.63 -11.66 -2.82
CA ILE A 135 -12.80 -12.36 -2.26
C ILE A 135 -13.00 -13.77 -2.83
N ARG A 136 -12.54 -14.01 -4.06
CA ARG A 136 -12.64 -15.32 -4.72
C ARG A 136 -11.78 -16.39 -4.03
N HIS A 137 -10.70 -15.96 -3.40
CA HIS A 137 -9.71 -16.83 -2.76
C HIS A 137 -9.69 -16.72 -1.24
N GLY A 138 -10.37 -15.71 -0.69
CA GLY A 138 -10.39 -15.42 0.75
C GLY A 138 -9.03 -15.04 1.31
N ILE A 139 -8.97 -14.93 2.62
CA ILE A 139 -7.75 -14.62 3.37
C ILE A 139 -6.81 -15.82 3.31
N LYS A 140 -5.57 -15.58 2.97
CA LYS A 140 -4.50 -16.59 2.96
C LYS A 140 -3.56 -16.36 4.15
N LYS A 141 -2.79 -17.38 4.51
CA LYS A 141 -1.83 -17.30 5.61
C LYS A 141 -0.88 -16.11 5.50
N ILE A 142 -0.42 -15.78 4.29
CA ILE A 142 0.43 -14.61 4.08
C ILE A 142 -0.31 -13.29 4.32
N ASP A 143 -1.61 -13.21 4.07
CA ASP A 143 -2.42 -12.04 4.39
C ASP A 143 -2.52 -11.87 5.92
N GLU A 144 -2.70 -12.99 6.65
CA GLU A 144 -2.70 -12.99 8.13
C GLU A 144 -1.36 -12.54 8.68
N GLU A 145 -0.24 -13.06 8.15
CA GLU A 145 1.11 -12.65 8.53
C GLU A 145 1.35 -11.14 8.34
N ILE A 146 0.83 -10.56 7.27
CA ILE A 146 0.90 -9.11 7.03
C ILE A 146 0.02 -8.33 8.02
N MET A 147 -1.19 -8.83 8.30
CA MET A 147 -2.10 -8.19 9.27
C MET A 147 -1.54 -8.24 10.69
N ASP A 148 -0.82 -9.29 11.05
CA ASP A 148 -0.18 -9.44 12.37
C ASP A 148 0.98 -8.44 12.61
N LEU A 149 1.49 -7.80 11.53
CA LEU A 149 2.51 -6.75 11.64
C LEU A 149 1.93 -5.35 11.94
N LEU A 150 0.60 -5.20 11.85
CA LEU A 150 -0.12 -3.94 11.98
C LEU A 150 -0.69 -3.74 13.38
#